data_917bede5ac97758a31c3cd71d4044254
#
_entry.id   917bede5ac97758a31c3cd71d4044254
#
_cell.length_a   1.000
_cell.length_b   1.000
_cell.length_c   1.000
_cell.angle_alpha   90.00
_cell.angle_beta   90.00
_cell.angle_gamma   90.00
#
_symmetry.space_group_name_H-M   'P 1'
#
loop_
_entity.id
_entity.type
_entity.pdbx_description
1 polymer ?
#
loop_
_entity_poly.entity_id
_entity_poly.type
_entity_poly.pdbx_seq_one_letter_code
_entity_poly.pdbx_strand_id
1 'polypeptide(L)'
;MTSSRTRVSYAALSKRINEKLRDAIKILKELGYESQHVSPKEFYDYMTEETPTGDTITIIDVLDNDFLIVHEIVEISELKKMGIPIHRRTIIMFHPKVYEAHFTATEYELDYALDKKDYDWLRVRINHAKSWLEDDYLPKHLVPRCRAILKRFSEGLLKEE
;
A
#
# COMPACT_ATOMS: atom_id res chain seq x y z
N MET A 1 -31.07 -0.90 0.44
CA MET A 1 -30.46 0.25 -0.26
C MET A 1 -29.05 0.44 0.21
N THR A 2 -28.14 0.16 -0.65
CA THR A 2 -26.76 0.47 -0.41
C THR A 2 -26.62 1.98 -0.31
N SER A 3 -26.14 2.48 0.83
CA SER A 3 -25.77 3.87 0.94
C SER A 3 -24.80 4.17 -0.21
N SER A 4 -25.22 5.02 -1.12
CA SER A 4 -24.32 5.54 -2.14
C SER A 4 -23.27 6.37 -1.39
N ARG A 5 -22.13 5.75 -1.09
CA ARG A 5 -20.94 6.53 -0.75
C ARG A 5 -20.71 7.43 -1.96
N THR A 6 -20.87 8.73 -1.76
CA THR A 6 -20.61 9.72 -2.80
C THR A 6 -19.13 9.54 -3.19
N ARG A 7 -18.90 8.94 -4.35
CA ARG A 7 -17.54 8.84 -4.87
C ARG A 7 -17.07 10.23 -5.23
N VAL A 8 -15.98 10.65 -4.60
CA VAL A 8 -15.30 11.87 -5.02
C VAL A 8 -14.76 11.64 -6.42
N SER A 9 -15.11 12.52 -7.36
CA SER A 9 -14.71 12.35 -8.76
C SER A 9 -13.20 12.49 -8.94
N TYR A 10 -12.67 11.83 -9.97
CA TYR A 10 -11.28 12.01 -10.36
C TYR A 10 -10.94 13.47 -10.62
N ALA A 11 -11.83 14.20 -11.30
CA ALA A 11 -11.62 15.61 -11.60
C ALA A 11 -11.40 16.44 -10.34
N ALA A 12 -12.14 16.14 -9.26
CA ALA A 12 -12.02 16.86 -8.00
C ALA A 12 -10.71 16.54 -7.26
N LEU A 13 -10.15 15.34 -7.44
CA LEU A 13 -8.97 14.87 -6.72
C LEU A 13 -7.67 14.92 -7.53
N SER A 14 -7.74 15.08 -8.85
CA SER A 14 -6.57 14.91 -9.73
C SER A 14 -5.37 15.78 -9.34
N LYS A 15 -5.60 17.03 -9.01
CA LYS A 15 -4.52 17.95 -8.59
C LYS A 15 -3.86 17.48 -7.31
N ARG A 16 -4.66 17.11 -6.31
CA ARG A 16 -4.17 16.64 -5.02
C ARG A 16 -3.41 15.33 -5.16
N ILE A 17 -3.95 14.40 -5.96
CA ILE A 17 -3.27 13.14 -6.28
C ILE A 17 -1.91 13.41 -6.91
N ASN A 18 -1.86 14.29 -7.92
CA ASN A 18 -0.62 14.59 -8.62
C ASN A 18 0.45 15.16 -7.67
N GLU A 19 0.06 16.08 -6.78
CA GLU A 19 0.97 16.65 -5.79
C GLU A 19 1.50 15.59 -4.83
N LYS A 20 0.64 14.73 -4.32
CA LYS A 20 1.00 13.66 -3.38
C LYS A 20 1.88 12.59 -4.03
N LEU A 21 1.59 12.21 -5.27
CA LEU A 21 2.44 11.28 -6.02
C LEU A 21 3.84 11.84 -6.22
N ARG A 22 3.95 13.12 -6.55
CA ARG A 22 5.23 13.79 -6.74
C ARG A 22 6.08 13.75 -5.47
N ASP A 23 5.46 14.08 -4.33
CA ASP A 23 6.16 14.09 -3.03
C ASP A 23 6.59 12.69 -2.63
N ALA A 24 5.72 11.70 -2.80
CA ALA A 24 6.02 10.32 -2.45
C ALA A 24 7.12 9.71 -3.34
N ILE A 25 7.18 10.06 -4.61
CA ILE A 25 8.24 9.60 -5.51
C ILE A 25 9.62 10.10 -5.04
N LYS A 26 9.71 11.33 -4.54
CA LYS A 26 10.95 11.85 -3.95
C LYS A 26 11.38 11.03 -2.74
N ILE A 27 10.43 10.72 -1.84
CA ILE A 27 10.67 9.89 -0.66
C ILE A 27 11.19 8.51 -1.08
N LEU A 28 10.54 7.88 -2.04
CA LEU A 28 10.91 6.54 -2.53
C LEU A 28 12.30 6.52 -3.16
N LYS A 29 12.66 7.58 -3.89
CA LYS A 29 14.01 7.73 -4.44
C LYS A 29 15.07 7.75 -3.33
N GLU A 30 14.81 8.49 -2.26
CA GLU A 30 15.71 8.54 -1.10
C GLU A 30 15.83 7.19 -0.40
N LEU A 31 14.77 6.38 -0.43
CA LEU A 31 14.76 5.02 0.11
C LEU A 31 15.39 3.99 -0.84
N GLY A 32 15.83 4.41 -2.01
CA GLY A 32 16.47 3.52 -2.99
C GLY A 32 15.52 2.71 -3.85
N TYR A 33 14.25 3.09 -3.92
CA TYR A 33 13.26 2.39 -4.72
C TYR A 33 13.16 2.96 -6.13
N GLU A 34 13.25 2.08 -7.13
CA GLU A 34 13.01 2.43 -8.53
C GLU A 34 11.55 2.19 -8.88
N SER A 35 10.76 3.26 -8.91
CA SER A 35 9.33 3.14 -9.20
C SER A 35 9.06 3.17 -10.71
N GLN A 36 8.11 2.34 -11.13
CA GLN A 36 7.47 2.50 -12.43
C GLN A 36 6.60 3.76 -12.38
N HIS A 37 6.37 4.38 -13.53
CA HIS A 37 5.49 5.53 -13.61
C HIS A 37 4.07 5.14 -13.18
N VAL A 38 3.50 5.91 -12.26
CA VAL A 38 2.11 5.75 -11.81
C VAL A 38 1.38 7.05 -12.14
N SER A 39 0.42 7.00 -13.04
CA SER A 39 -0.37 8.18 -13.36
C SER A 39 -1.40 8.48 -12.27
N PRO A 40 -1.83 9.75 -12.11
CA PRO A 40 -2.91 10.07 -11.17
C PRO A 40 -4.19 9.25 -11.43
N LYS A 41 -4.52 8.99 -12.68
CA LYS A 41 -5.71 8.21 -13.04
C LYS A 41 -5.58 6.74 -12.64
N GLU A 42 -4.40 6.14 -12.83
CA GLU A 42 -4.13 4.78 -12.37
C GLU A 42 -4.26 4.67 -10.86
N PHE A 43 -3.70 5.64 -10.14
CA PHE A 43 -3.81 5.70 -8.67
C PHE A 43 -5.29 5.79 -8.25
N TYR A 44 -6.05 6.70 -8.87
CA TYR A 44 -7.47 6.86 -8.56
C TYR A 44 -8.25 5.58 -8.84
N ASP A 45 -8.04 4.96 -10.01
CA ASP A 45 -8.76 3.74 -10.38
C ASP A 45 -8.43 2.58 -9.43
N TYR A 46 -7.15 2.45 -9.06
CA TYR A 46 -6.72 1.41 -8.13
C TYR A 46 -7.33 1.61 -6.73
N MET A 47 -7.35 2.85 -6.24
CA MET A 47 -7.84 3.17 -4.90
C MET A 47 -9.36 3.19 -4.78
N THR A 48 -10.09 3.29 -5.88
CA THR A 48 -11.56 3.24 -5.89
C THR A 48 -12.10 1.88 -6.33
N GLU A 49 -11.25 0.89 -6.30
CA GLU A 49 -11.50 -0.46 -6.75
C GLU A 49 -12.45 -1.24 -5.84
N GLU A 50 -13.14 -2.24 -6.40
CA GLU A 50 -13.85 -3.23 -5.61
C GLU A 50 -12.84 -4.20 -4.97
N THR A 51 -12.93 -4.41 -3.67
CA THR A 51 -12.06 -5.34 -2.96
C THR A 51 -12.84 -6.57 -2.50
N PRO A 52 -12.23 -7.76 -2.49
CA PRO A 52 -12.93 -8.97 -2.03
C PRO A 52 -13.20 -8.97 -0.53
N THR A 53 -12.52 -8.13 0.23
CA THR A 53 -12.59 -8.09 1.69
C THR A 53 -13.50 -6.99 2.23
N GLY A 54 -14.10 -6.16 1.35
CA GLY A 54 -14.90 -5.02 1.77
C GLY A 54 -14.09 -3.97 2.52
N ASP A 55 -12.84 -3.78 2.12
CA ASP A 55 -11.93 -2.82 2.73
C ASP A 55 -12.57 -1.43 2.80
N THR A 56 -12.49 -0.82 3.98
CA THR A 56 -13.09 0.49 4.25
C THR A 56 -12.13 1.67 4.10
N ILE A 57 -10.85 1.40 3.79
CA ILE A 57 -9.87 2.47 3.54
C ILE A 57 -10.25 3.18 2.25
N THR A 58 -10.48 4.48 2.35
CA THR A 58 -10.86 5.29 1.20
C THR A 58 -9.63 5.96 0.58
N ILE A 59 -9.78 6.42 -0.66
CA ILE A 59 -8.72 7.21 -1.31
C ILE A 59 -8.37 8.46 -0.50
N ILE A 60 -9.35 9.06 0.17
CA ILE A 60 -9.12 10.24 1.02
C ILE A 60 -8.21 9.88 2.20
N ASP A 61 -8.45 8.74 2.86
CA ASP A 61 -7.62 8.27 3.96
C ASP A 61 -6.16 8.10 3.53
N VAL A 62 -5.95 7.55 2.34
CA VAL A 62 -4.60 7.36 1.79
C VAL A 62 -3.95 8.70 1.46
N LEU A 63 -4.68 9.62 0.84
CA LEU A 63 -4.14 10.94 0.50
C LEU A 63 -3.77 11.76 1.74
N ASP A 64 -4.40 11.49 2.88
CA ASP A 64 -4.11 12.16 4.13
C ASP A 64 -2.97 11.52 4.92
N ASN A 65 -2.38 10.43 4.44
CA ASN A 65 -1.35 9.69 5.16
C ASN A 65 -0.17 9.35 4.26
N ASP A 66 0.97 9.99 4.50
CA ASP A 66 2.17 9.83 3.67
C ASP A 66 2.71 8.39 3.65
N PHE A 67 2.60 7.64 4.73
CA PHE A 67 3.02 6.24 4.77
C PHE A 67 2.16 5.38 3.84
N LEU A 68 0.85 5.61 3.83
CA LEU A 68 -0.07 4.88 2.96
C LEU A 68 0.10 5.25 1.49
N ILE A 69 0.43 6.51 1.18
CA ILE A 69 0.72 6.91 -0.20
C ILE A 69 1.97 6.19 -0.72
N VAL A 70 3.03 6.17 0.08
CA VAL A 70 4.26 5.42 -0.26
C VAL A 70 3.92 3.95 -0.50
N HIS A 71 3.13 3.34 0.39
CA HIS A 71 2.68 1.96 0.25
C HIS A 71 1.97 1.73 -1.09
N GLU A 72 0.95 2.52 -1.38
CA GLU A 72 0.12 2.32 -2.57
C GLU A 72 0.89 2.54 -3.87
N ILE A 73 1.80 3.50 -3.91
CA ILE A 73 2.65 3.71 -5.10
C ILE A 73 3.55 2.50 -5.35
N VAL A 74 4.18 1.96 -4.31
CA VAL A 74 5.01 0.78 -4.46
C VAL A 74 4.18 -0.41 -4.90
N GLU A 75 3.01 -0.62 -4.31
CA GLU A 75 2.12 -1.72 -4.70
C GLU A 75 1.74 -1.65 -6.18
N ILE A 76 1.30 -0.49 -6.65
CA ILE A 76 0.96 -0.29 -8.07
C ILE A 76 2.20 -0.49 -8.94
N SER A 77 3.33 0.10 -8.57
CA SER A 77 4.59 -0.02 -9.31
C SER A 77 5.02 -1.48 -9.46
N GLU A 78 4.95 -2.26 -8.37
CA GLU A 78 5.32 -3.67 -8.40
C GLU A 78 4.39 -4.48 -9.30
N LEU A 79 3.09 -4.20 -9.27
CA LEU A 79 2.14 -4.83 -10.18
C LEU A 79 2.47 -4.52 -11.64
N LYS A 80 2.84 -3.28 -11.93
CA LYS A 80 3.25 -2.88 -13.29
C LYS A 80 4.53 -3.58 -13.72
N LYS A 81 5.49 -3.75 -12.82
CA LYS A 81 6.72 -4.52 -13.08
C LYS A 81 6.42 -5.98 -13.42
N MET A 82 5.36 -6.54 -12.87
CA MET A 82 4.90 -7.90 -13.17
C MET A 82 4.09 -7.98 -14.48
N GLY A 83 3.87 -6.86 -15.16
CA GLY A 83 3.06 -6.81 -16.37
C GLY A 83 1.55 -6.83 -16.13
N ILE A 84 1.12 -6.57 -14.89
CA ILE A 84 -0.30 -6.57 -14.54
C ILE A 84 -0.91 -5.19 -14.82
N PRO A 85 -2.02 -5.12 -15.57
CA PRO A 85 -2.67 -3.84 -15.87
C PRO A 85 -3.34 -3.26 -14.63
N ILE A 86 -3.29 -1.94 -14.50
CA ILE A 86 -3.90 -1.23 -13.38
C ILE A 86 -5.27 -0.71 -13.78
N HIS A 87 -6.32 -1.28 -13.22
CA HIS A 87 -7.69 -0.87 -13.44
C HIS A 87 -8.54 -1.21 -12.21
N ARG A 88 -9.83 -0.95 -12.27
CA ARG A 88 -10.71 -1.10 -11.11
C ARG A 88 -10.92 -2.54 -10.65
N ARG A 89 -10.52 -3.54 -11.43
CA ARG A 89 -10.68 -4.95 -11.09
C ARG A 89 -9.36 -5.68 -10.85
N THR A 90 -8.25 -4.96 -10.82
CA THR A 90 -6.91 -5.54 -10.66
C THR A 90 -6.81 -6.42 -9.41
N ILE A 91 -7.27 -5.92 -8.25
CA ILE A 91 -7.16 -6.65 -6.98
C ILE A 91 -7.93 -7.97 -7.05
N ILE A 92 -9.16 -7.94 -7.56
CA ILE A 92 -10.01 -9.14 -7.67
C ILE A 92 -9.41 -10.14 -8.64
N MET A 93 -8.94 -9.67 -9.80
CA MET A 93 -8.45 -10.55 -10.88
C MET A 93 -7.08 -11.15 -10.58
N PHE A 94 -6.22 -10.44 -9.86
CA PHE A 94 -4.82 -10.84 -9.66
C PHE A 94 -4.45 -10.97 -8.18
N HIS A 95 -5.39 -11.33 -7.34
CA HIS A 95 -5.25 -11.34 -5.88
C HIS A 95 -3.94 -11.96 -5.35
N PRO A 96 -3.47 -13.14 -5.81
CA PRO A 96 -2.21 -13.69 -5.31
C PRO A 96 -1.00 -12.81 -5.61
N LYS A 97 -0.96 -12.19 -6.79
CA LYS A 97 0.11 -11.27 -7.18
C LYS A 97 0.02 -9.94 -6.44
N VAL A 98 -1.20 -9.49 -6.15
CA VAL A 98 -1.41 -8.29 -5.35
C VAL A 98 -0.82 -8.48 -3.95
N TYR A 99 -0.93 -9.66 -3.35
CA TYR A 99 -0.28 -9.94 -2.07
C TYR A 99 1.24 -9.81 -2.12
N GLU A 100 1.88 -10.30 -3.19
CA GLU A 100 3.33 -10.11 -3.36
C GLU A 100 3.70 -8.63 -3.42
N ALA A 101 2.98 -7.85 -4.23
CA ALA A 101 3.18 -6.41 -4.35
C ALA A 101 2.94 -5.71 -3.02
N HIS A 102 1.90 -6.12 -2.29
CA HIS A 102 1.54 -5.58 -0.99
C HIS A 102 2.68 -5.76 0.04
N PHE A 103 3.36 -6.91 0.05
CA PHE A 103 4.46 -7.14 0.98
C PHE A 103 5.67 -6.26 0.64
N THR A 104 6.01 -6.10 -0.63
CA THR A 104 7.06 -5.17 -1.03
C THR A 104 6.71 -3.74 -0.62
N ALA A 105 5.46 -3.33 -0.85
CA ALA A 105 4.96 -2.02 -0.44
C ALA A 105 5.05 -1.82 1.08
N THR A 106 4.71 -2.85 1.85
CA THR A 106 4.80 -2.81 3.30
C THR A 106 6.23 -2.59 3.77
N GLU A 107 7.20 -3.26 3.16
CA GLU A 107 8.61 -3.09 3.50
C GLU A 107 9.05 -1.63 3.35
N TYR A 108 8.72 -0.98 2.23
CA TYR A 108 9.08 0.42 2.00
C TYR A 108 8.31 1.38 2.90
N GLU A 109 7.03 1.12 3.12
CA GLU A 109 6.21 1.89 4.05
C GLU A 109 6.83 1.89 5.46
N LEU A 110 7.22 0.72 5.96
CA LEU A 110 7.77 0.59 7.30
C LEU A 110 9.22 1.07 7.40
N ASP A 111 10.02 0.94 6.34
CA ASP A 111 11.33 1.59 6.27
C ASP A 111 11.20 3.11 6.39
N TYR A 112 10.21 3.69 5.71
CA TYR A 112 9.94 5.12 5.81
C TYR A 112 9.49 5.52 7.22
N ALA A 113 8.64 4.71 7.84
CA ALA A 113 8.20 4.96 9.22
C ALA A 113 9.38 4.90 10.21
N LEU A 114 10.31 3.95 10.04
CA LEU A 114 11.53 3.88 10.84
C LEU A 114 12.41 5.12 10.65
N ASP A 115 12.58 5.55 9.40
CA ASP A 115 13.37 6.74 9.06
C ASP A 115 12.80 7.99 9.75
N LYS A 116 11.47 8.09 9.83
CA LYS A 116 10.76 9.18 10.50
C LYS A 116 10.61 8.97 12.00
N LYS A 117 11.05 7.83 12.53
CA LYS A 117 10.90 7.45 13.95
C LYS A 117 9.46 7.46 14.41
N ASP A 118 8.53 7.11 13.52
CA ASP A 118 7.12 6.99 13.85
C ASP A 118 6.82 5.58 14.36
N TYR A 119 7.15 5.35 15.61
CA TYR A 119 7.01 4.04 16.25
C TYR A 119 5.56 3.65 16.50
N ASP A 120 4.67 4.62 16.68
CA ASP A 120 3.24 4.36 16.82
C ASP A 120 2.68 3.77 15.54
N TRP A 121 3.05 4.33 14.38
CA TRP A 121 2.66 3.77 13.09
C TRP A 121 3.19 2.35 12.91
N LEU A 122 4.47 2.12 13.25
CA LEU A 122 5.08 0.80 13.20
C LEU A 122 4.28 -0.22 14.02
N ARG A 123 3.90 0.12 15.25
CA ARG A 123 3.12 -0.79 16.12
C ARG A 123 1.78 -1.15 15.48
N VAL A 124 1.07 -0.16 14.97
CA VAL A 124 -0.22 -0.37 14.30
C VAL A 124 -0.07 -1.31 13.12
N ARG A 125 0.92 -1.06 12.27
CA ARG A 125 1.11 -1.86 11.05
C ARG A 125 1.63 -3.26 11.32
N ILE A 126 2.47 -3.42 12.33
CA ILE A 126 2.92 -4.74 12.76
C ILE A 126 1.72 -5.58 13.23
N ASN A 127 0.79 -4.99 13.97
CA ASN A 127 -0.43 -5.69 14.37
C ASN A 127 -1.29 -6.07 13.18
N HIS A 128 -1.41 -5.19 12.18
CA HIS A 128 -2.10 -5.53 10.92
C HIS A 128 -1.42 -6.71 10.22
N ALA A 129 -0.09 -6.68 10.14
CA ALA A 129 0.66 -7.75 9.46
C ALA A 129 0.52 -9.10 10.18
N LYS A 130 0.37 -9.12 11.49
CA LYS A 130 0.06 -10.35 12.23
C LYS A 130 -1.27 -10.94 11.79
N SER A 131 -2.27 -10.10 11.53
CA SER A 131 -3.59 -10.57 11.08
C SER A 131 -3.53 -11.18 9.68
N TRP A 132 -2.56 -10.79 8.84
CA TRP A 132 -2.42 -11.38 7.50
C TRP A 132 -2.07 -12.87 7.55
N LEU A 133 -1.38 -13.32 8.58
CA LEU A 133 -1.08 -14.75 8.75
C LEU A 133 -2.34 -15.60 8.98
N GLU A 134 -3.43 -14.98 9.40
CA GLU A 134 -4.70 -15.64 9.62
C GLU A 134 -5.67 -15.49 8.45
N ASP A 135 -5.27 -14.76 7.41
CA ASP A 135 -6.08 -14.54 6.21
C ASP A 135 -6.05 -15.79 5.32
N ASP A 136 -7.22 -16.37 5.06
CA ASP A 136 -7.36 -17.54 4.19
C ASP A 136 -6.94 -17.27 2.75
N TYR A 137 -6.94 -16.00 2.33
CA TYR A 137 -6.51 -15.60 0.99
C TYR A 137 -5.00 -15.42 0.84
N LEU A 138 -4.25 -15.48 1.95
CA LEU A 138 -2.80 -15.39 1.88
C LEU A 138 -2.21 -16.65 1.22
N PRO A 139 -1.52 -16.52 0.07
CA PRO A 139 -0.88 -17.65 -0.55
C PRO A 139 0.15 -18.29 0.40
N LYS A 140 0.12 -19.61 0.50
CA LYS A 140 0.98 -20.35 1.44
C LYS A 140 2.46 -20.08 1.23
N HIS A 141 2.88 -19.90 -0.02
CA HIS A 141 4.29 -19.62 -0.33
C HIS A 141 4.77 -18.25 0.14
N LEU A 142 3.84 -17.33 0.49
CA LEU A 142 4.17 -16.00 1.00
C LEU A 142 4.20 -15.93 2.54
N VAL A 143 3.78 -16.99 3.24
CA VAL A 143 3.82 -17.01 4.70
C VAL A 143 5.22 -16.76 5.26
N PRO A 144 6.30 -17.39 4.75
CA PRO A 144 7.65 -17.09 5.24
C PRO A 144 8.04 -15.63 5.07
N ARG A 145 7.61 -14.99 3.97
CA ARG A 145 7.89 -13.58 3.72
C ARG A 145 7.18 -12.68 4.71
N CYS A 146 5.92 -12.96 5.00
CA CYS A 146 5.16 -12.23 6.01
C CYS A 146 5.85 -12.32 7.39
N ARG A 147 6.28 -13.51 7.78
CA ARG A 147 7.00 -13.72 9.04
C ARG A 147 8.34 -12.97 9.08
N ALA A 148 9.05 -12.93 7.95
CA ALA A 148 10.32 -12.20 7.86
C ALA A 148 10.11 -10.69 8.05
N ILE A 149 9.04 -10.13 7.46
CA ILE A 149 8.68 -8.72 7.64
C ILE A 149 8.37 -8.43 9.11
N LEU A 150 7.55 -9.27 9.74
CA LEU A 150 7.22 -9.13 11.15
C LEU A 150 8.45 -9.15 12.04
N LYS A 151 9.35 -10.09 11.79
CA LYS A 151 10.58 -10.21 12.57
C LYS A 151 11.46 -8.97 12.42
N ARG A 152 11.71 -8.55 11.19
CA ARG A 152 12.57 -7.41 10.87
C ARG A 152 12.11 -6.13 11.56
N PHE A 153 10.82 -5.81 11.43
CA PHE A 153 10.31 -4.54 11.95
C PHE A 153 10.02 -4.59 13.45
N SER A 154 9.68 -5.75 14.00
CA SER A 154 9.60 -5.93 15.45
C SER A 154 10.96 -5.75 16.12
N GLU A 155 12.03 -6.27 15.53
CA GLU A 155 13.40 -6.07 16.01
C GLU A 155 13.80 -4.59 15.91
N GLY A 156 13.46 -3.91 14.83
CA GLY A 156 13.69 -2.48 14.67
C GLY A 156 13.00 -1.65 15.74
N LEU A 157 11.79 -2.03 16.10
CA LEU A 157 11.02 -1.36 17.16
C LEU A 157 11.67 -1.57 18.54
N LEU A 158 12.14 -2.77 18.83
CA LEU A 158 12.78 -3.09 20.12
C LEU A 158 14.09 -2.33 20.34
N LYS A 159 14.86 -2.05 19.29
CA LYS A 159 16.13 -1.33 19.38
C LYS A 159 15.97 0.11 19.83
N GLU A 160 14.78 0.66 19.68
CA GLU A 160 14.48 2.07 19.96
C GLU A 160 13.79 2.28 21.32
N GLU A 161 13.44 1.21 22.01
CA GLU A 161 12.88 1.29 23.37
C GLU A 161 13.97 1.36 24.44
#